data_f138d41337655774243885cc9af2bf25
#
_entry.id   f138d41337655774243885cc9af2bf25
#
_cell.length_a   1.000
_cell.length_b   1.000
_cell.length_c   1.000
_cell.angle_alpha   90.00
_cell.angle_beta   90.00
_cell.angle_gamma   90.00
#
_symmetry.space_group_name_H-M   'P 1'
#
loop_
_entity.id
_entity.type
_entity.pdbx_description
1 polymer ?
#
loop_
_entity_poly.entity_id
_entity_poly.type
_entity_poly.pdbx_seq_one_letter_code
_entity_poly.pdbx_strand_id
1 'polypeptide(L)'
;MYFLAGVGRATLLDGERLVATANTLIDSSITIRISFEDIRAGLRNKLYGSYAHTSTFDLKLTDAMFSLEYLAMNTGSDVELGGDAMKDEKLTVSDGKVTLTYKAVPMVGNTNVYAYVKKSDTDEGYQRYAVTGTGVNEVELDTSLNNTEVCVRYMYHNDIASKITISANFIPKTLTCILEANLYNGGSCDVETSTLAGKVIIKVPRFMLNGSQELSMSASGVSNTSIEGSALASGCAGCDGDGVYAEIVQVLENKTAADMFASIVIEDKNQDAKEGDLIELNVYACPVDGAPIKLSADQYEVTVDSGASTYANGVITVKDTSKVTVKFTLNEKLTDTMTITVA
;
A
#
# COMPACT_ATOMS: atom_id res chain seq x y z
N MET A 1 -13.28 -23.96 1.23
CA MET A 1 -12.94 -23.07 0.09
C MET A 1 -13.21 -21.64 0.50
N TYR A 2 -12.25 -20.73 0.29
CA TYR A 2 -12.37 -19.32 0.68
C TYR A 2 -12.43 -18.46 -0.57
N PHE A 3 -13.09 -17.30 -0.48
CA PHE A 3 -13.09 -16.31 -1.55
C PHE A 3 -12.79 -14.92 -0.99
N LEU A 4 -12.09 -14.13 -1.78
CA LEU A 4 -11.74 -12.75 -1.49
C LEU A 4 -12.90 -11.86 -1.94
N ALA A 5 -13.44 -11.05 -1.05
CA ALA A 5 -14.51 -10.13 -1.39
C ALA A 5 -14.27 -8.75 -0.76
N GLY A 6 -14.68 -7.72 -1.50
CA GLY A 6 -14.47 -6.33 -1.14
C GLY A 6 -13.14 -5.78 -1.65
N VAL A 7 -12.93 -4.50 -1.42
CA VAL A 7 -11.80 -3.73 -1.94
C VAL A 7 -10.61 -3.64 -0.98
N GLY A 8 -10.80 -4.09 0.25
CA GLY A 8 -9.77 -4.03 1.29
C GLY A 8 -9.57 -2.65 1.91
N ARG A 9 -8.53 -2.56 2.72
CA ARG A 9 -8.05 -1.33 3.36
C ARG A 9 -6.54 -1.25 3.17
N ALA A 10 -6.04 -0.10 2.71
CA ALA A 10 -4.62 0.10 2.55
C ALA A 10 -4.05 1.04 3.61
N THR A 11 -2.88 0.71 4.12
CA THR A 11 -2.09 1.52 5.05
C THR A 11 -0.76 1.83 4.40
N LEU A 12 -0.41 3.13 4.32
CA LEU A 12 0.81 3.63 3.71
C LEU A 12 1.72 4.21 4.78
N LEU A 13 2.96 3.75 4.81
CA LEU A 13 3.97 4.15 5.78
C LEU A 13 5.19 4.74 5.07
N ASP A 14 5.75 5.82 5.62
CA ASP A 14 7.05 6.38 5.27
C ASP A 14 8.03 6.05 6.40
N GLY A 15 8.79 4.99 6.23
CA GLY A 15 9.52 4.37 7.33
C GLY A 15 8.57 3.86 8.41
N GLU A 16 8.70 4.37 9.64
CA GLU A 16 7.82 4.04 10.77
C GLU A 16 6.61 4.97 10.88
N ARG A 17 6.57 6.04 10.10
CA ARG A 17 5.52 7.05 10.15
C ARG A 17 4.33 6.61 9.31
N LEU A 18 3.14 6.55 9.92
CA LEU A 18 1.88 6.41 9.20
C LEU A 18 1.61 7.71 8.39
N VAL A 19 1.52 7.58 7.08
CA VAL A 19 1.26 8.72 6.18
C VAL A 19 -0.21 8.78 5.79
N ALA A 20 -0.80 7.63 5.45
CA ALA A 20 -2.19 7.58 5.06
C ALA A 20 -2.81 6.21 5.33
N THR A 21 -4.12 6.21 5.56
CA THR A 21 -4.94 5.01 5.64
C THR A 21 -6.14 5.16 4.70
N ALA A 22 -6.18 4.35 3.66
CA ALA A 22 -7.28 4.32 2.70
C ALA A 22 -8.35 3.32 3.18
N ASN A 23 -9.40 3.85 3.79
CA ASN A 23 -10.53 3.05 4.30
C ASN A 23 -11.74 3.09 3.34
N THR A 24 -11.71 3.96 2.34
CA THR A 24 -12.80 4.23 1.39
C THR A 24 -12.43 3.83 -0.03
N LEU A 25 -11.60 2.78 -0.15
CA LEU A 25 -11.23 2.23 -1.45
C LEU A 25 -12.49 1.75 -2.19
N ILE A 26 -12.55 2.05 -3.48
CA ILE A 26 -13.59 1.55 -4.40
C ILE A 26 -13.03 0.49 -5.34
N ASP A 27 -11.71 0.48 -5.54
CA ASP A 27 -11.02 -0.55 -6.31
C ASP A 27 -9.60 -0.75 -5.78
N SER A 28 -9.15 -1.99 -5.80
CA SER A 28 -7.76 -2.36 -5.52
C SER A 28 -7.35 -3.50 -6.43
N SER A 29 -6.25 -3.36 -7.12
CA SER A 29 -5.74 -4.41 -8.01
C SER A 29 -4.24 -4.60 -7.85
N ILE A 30 -3.82 -5.85 -7.93
CA ILE A 30 -2.42 -6.27 -7.91
C ILE A 30 -2.16 -7.00 -9.21
N THR A 31 -1.11 -6.61 -9.90
CA THR A 31 -0.67 -7.26 -11.13
C THR A 31 0.74 -7.78 -10.98
N ILE A 32 0.89 -9.09 -11.07
CA ILE A 32 2.19 -9.77 -11.04
C ILE A 32 2.48 -10.25 -12.45
N ARG A 33 3.61 -9.84 -13.02
CA ARG A 33 4.01 -10.21 -14.38
C ARG A 33 5.45 -10.67 -14.41
N ILE A 34 5.72 -11.61 -15.31
CA ILE A 34 7.06 -12.01 -15.70
C ILE A 34 7.15 -12.00 -17.22
N SER A 35 8.23 -11.45 -17.75
CA SER A 35 8.52 -11.44 -19.18
C SER A 35 9.57 -12.50 -19.48
N PHE A 36 9.35 -13.24 -20.56
CA PHE A 36 10.28 -14.24 -21.06
C PHE A 36 10.89 -13.78 -22.37
N GLU A 37 12.17 -14.02 -22.54
CA GLU A 37 12.86 -13.83 -23.80
C GLU A 37 13.13 -15.19 -24.44
N ASP A 38 12.72 -15.33 -25.70
CA ASP A 38 12.82 -16.55 -26.44
C ASP A 38 14.18 -16.70 -27.09
N ILE A 39 14.86 -17.84 -26.88
CA ILE A 39 16.06 -18.19 -27.58
C ILE A 39 15.66 -18.97 -28.84
N ARG A 40 15.81 -18.31 -29.99
CA ARG A 40 15.47 -18.89 -31.31
C ARG A 40 16.71 -19.01 -32.18
N ALA A 41 16.87 -20.16 -32.86
CA ALA A 41 18.02 -20.39 -33.74
C ALA A 41 17.71 -21.43 -34.83
N GLY A 42 18.65 -21.58 -35.77
CA GLY A 42 18.63 -22.58 -36.81
C GLY A 42 17.67 -22.30 -37.97
N LEU A 43 17.61 -23.25 -38.89
CA LEU A 43 16.76 -23.20 -40.06
C LEU A 43 15.28 -23.16 -39.61
N ARG A 44 14.50 -22.13 -40.05
CA ARG A 44 13.12 -21.84 -39.68
C ARG A 44 12.96 -21.26 -38.28
N ASN A 45 14.00 -20.65 -37.68
CA ASN A 45 13.90 -19.88 -36.42
C ASN A 45 13.16 -20.62 -35.29
N LYS A 46 13.54 -21.87 -35.04
CA LYS A 46 12.89 -22.73 -34.03
C LYS A 46 13.19 -22.20 -32.63
N LEU A 47 12.17 -22.29 -31.73
CA LEU A 47 12.32 -22.02 -30.32
C LEU A 47 13.14 -23.14 -29.65
N TYR A 48 14.27 -22.80 -29.06
CA TYR A 48 15.13 -23.71 -28.31
C TYR A 48 14.97 -23.60 -26.81
N GLY A 49 14.52 -22.45 -26.33
CA GLY A 49 14.26 -22.19 -24.92
C GLY A 49 13.79 -20.78 -24.71
N SER A 50 13.36 -20.49 -23.49
CA SER A 50 13.05 -19.13 -23.03
C SER A 50 13.62 -18.94 -21.62
N TYR A 51 14.07 -17.73 -21.32
CA TYR A 51 14.50 -17.38 -19.97
C TYR A 51 13.73 -16.18 -19.44
N ALA A 52 13.53 -16.15 -18.12
CA ALA A 52 12.88 -15.05 -17.46
C ALA A 52 13.80 -13.81 -17.50
N HIS A 53 13.28 -12.69 -18.00
CA HIS A 53 14.04 -11.46 -18.18
C HIS A 53 13.66 -10.40 -17.16
N THR A 54 12.38 -10.15 -16.96
CA THR A 54 11.90 -9.07 -16.08
C THR A 54 10.67 -9.53 -15.32
N SER A 55 10.68 -9.32 -14.02
CA SER A 55 9.48 -9.49 -13.17
C SER A 55 9.02 -8.13 -12.65
N THR A 56 7.71 -7.92 -12.57
CA THR A 56 7.09 -6.72 -12.00
C THR A 56 5.96 -7.09 -11.05
N PHE A 57 5.79 -6.26 -10.04
CA PHE A 57 4.67 -6.31 -9.12
C PHE A 57 4.09 -4.92 -9.03
N ASP A 58 2.93 -4.71 -9.64
CA ASP A 58 2.27 -3.42 -9.73
C ASP A 58 1.02 -3.42 -8.85
N LEU A 59 0.81 -2.32 -8.13
CA LEU A 59 -0.32 -2.10 -7.25
C LEU A 59 -1.05 -0.81 -7.67
N LYS A 60 -2.37 -0.92 -7.79
CA LYS A 60 -3.26 0.21 -8.02
C LYS A 60 -4.36 0.21 -6.97
N LEU A 61 -4.55 1.36 -6.34
CA LEU A 61 -5.59 1.61 -5.34
C LEU A 61 -6.38 2.83 -5.79
N THR A 62 -7.70 2.75 -5.79
CA THR A 62 -8.59 3.87 -6.11
C THR A 62 -9.45 4.18 -4.90
N ASP A 63 -9.33 5.40 -4.37
CA ASP A 63 -10.09 5.88 -3.22
C ASP A 63 -11.21 6.83 -3.67
N ALA A 64 -12.36 6.71 -3.04
CA ALA A 64 -13.51 7.58 -3.28
C ALA A 64 -13.31 9.00 -2.72
N MET A 65 -12.35 9.19 -1.81
CA MET A 65 -12.10 10.45 -1.15
C MET A 65 -10.88 11.16 -1.73
N PHE A 66 -10.99 12.48 -1.89
CA PHE A 66 -9.84 13.32 -2.16
C PHE A 66 -8.98 13.46 -0.89
N SER A 67 -7.68 13.23 -1.02
CA SER A 67 -6.69 13.45 0.03
C SER A 67 -5.51 14.24 -0.52
N LEU A 68 -5.17 15.31 0.19
CA LEU A 68 -4.01 16.13 -0.15
C LEU A 68 -2.70 15.36 0.12
N GLU A 69 -2.72 14.44 1.08
CA GLU A 69 -1.60 13.55 1.41
C GLU A 69 -1.24 12.62 0.25
N TYR A 70 -2.25 12.09 -0.47
CA TYR A 70 -2.00 11.25 -1.65
C TYR A 70 -1.29 12.03 -2.77
N LEU A 71 -1.71 13.28 -2.98
CA LEU A 71 -1.07 14.16 -3.94
C LEU A 71 0.37 14.51 -3.50
N ALA A 72 0.56 14.80 -2.22
CA ALA A 72 1.88 15.07 -1.64
C ALA A 72 2.84 13.89 -1.82
N MET A 73 2.40 12.66 -1.56
CA MET A 73 3.20 11.45 -1.76
C MET A 73 3.58 11.24 -3.23
N ASN A 74 2.64 11.43 -4.17
CA ASN A 74 2.89 11.27 -5.61
C ASN A 74 3.86 12.32 -6.15
N THR A 75 3.92 13.51 -5.54
CA THR A 75 4.81 14.58 -5.92
C THR A 75 6.08 14.68 -5.05
N GLY A 76 6.21 13.79 -4.07
CA GLY A 76 7.34 13.83 -3.12
C GLY A 76 7.37 15.06 -2.24
N SER A 77 6.25 15.79 -2.17
CA SER A 77 6.09 16.99 -1.33
C SER A 77 5.62 16.61 0.07
N ASP A 78 5.63 17.58 0.97
CA ASP A 78 4.99 17.46 2.28
C ASP A 78 3.78 18.40 2.36
N VAL A 79 2.81 18.03 3.19
CA VAL A 79 1.67 18.90 3.51
C VAL A 79 2.11 19.91 4.57
N GLU A 80 1.98 21.18 4.26
CA GLU A 80 2.33 22.29 5.14
C GLU A 80 1.07 23.00 5.60
N LEU A 81 1.11 23.56 6.82
CA LEU A 81 0.07 24.44 7.33
C LEU A 81 0.33 25.89 6.91
N GLY A 82 -0.76 26.61 6.70
CA GLY A 82 -0.71 27.98 6.23
C GLY A 82 -0.66 28.08 4.71
N GLY A 83 -1.57 28.84 4.13
CA GLY A 83 -1.64 29.06 2.70
C GLY A 83 -2.50 30.23 2.34
N ASP A 84 -2.26 30.77 1.14
CA ASP A 84 -3.04 31.89 0.64
C ASP A 84 -4.27 31.37 -0.12
N ALA A 85 -5.43 31.88 0.23
CA ALA A 85 -6.72 31.48 -0.30
C ALA A 85 -7.45 32.67 -0.94
N MET A 86 -8.31 32.39 -1.89
CA MET A 86 -9.19 33.39 -2.47
C MET A 86 -10.46 33.53 -1.61
N LYS A 87 -10.81 34.75 -1.25
CA LYS A 87 -12.04 35.11 -0.57
C LYS A 87 -12.95 35.85 -1.51
N ASP A 88 -14.21 35.44 -1.56
CA ASP A 88 -15.32 36.17 -2.16
C ASP A 88 -16.27 36.58 -1.04
N GLU A 89 -16.56 37.85 -0.94
CA GLU A 89 -17.52 38.37 0.05
C GLU A 89 -18.33 39.57 -0.48
N LYS A 90 -19.52 39.73 0.05
CA LYS A 90 -20.36 40.89 -0.21
C LYS A 90 -20.21 41.88 0.93
N LEU A 91 -19.83 43.10 0.60
CA LEU A 91 -19.56 44.16 1.59
C LEU A 91 -20.31 45.43 1.22
N THR A 92 -20.78 46.15 2.23
CA THR A 92 -21.42 47.44 2.06
C THR A 92 -20.40 48.57 2.01
N VAL A 93 -20.51 49.45 1.05
CA VAL A 93 -19.64 50.61 0.91
C VAL A 93 -20.06 51.65 1.96
N SER A 94 -19.10 52.15 2.73
CA SER A 94 -19.27 53.25 3.71
C SER A 94 -18.17 54.28 3.51
N ASP A 95 -18.55 55.56 3.43
CA ASP A 95 -17.62 56.67 3.23
C ASP A 95 -16.63 56.49 2.05
N GLY A 96 -17.15 55.92 0.95
CA GLY A 96 -16.35 55.65 -0.24
C GLY A 96 -15.32 54.53 -0.05
N LYS A 97 -15.50 53.67 0.92
CA LYS A 97 -14.58 52.52 1.21
C LYS A 97 -15.35 51.27 1.55
N VAL A 98 -14.67 50.14 1.33
CA VAL A 98 -15.03 48.84 1.93
C VAL A 98 -13.89 48.34 2.77
N THR A 99 -14.24 47.74 3.92
CA THR A 99 -13.27 47.08 4.80
C THR A 99 -13.38 45.58 4.63
N LEU A 100 -12.30 44.93 4.20
CA LEU A 100 -12.20 43.49 4.01
C LEU A 100 -12.20 42.78 5.35
N THR A 101 -12.81 41.59 5.42
CA THR A 101 -12.87 40.79 6.64
C THR A 101 -11.46 40.31 7.07
N TYR A 102 -10.61 40.02 6.10
CA TYR A 102 -9.23 39.56 6.36
C TYR A 102 -8.21 40.51 5.75
N LYS A 103 -7.00 40.50 6.30
CA LYS A 103 -5.86 41.19 5.71
C LYS A 103 -5.55 40.60 4.35
N ALA A 104 -5.58 41.44 3.31
CA ALA A 104 -5.25 41.01 1.96
C ALA A 104 -3.73 40.79 1.80
N VAL A 105 -3.36 39.82 0.95
CA VAL A 105 -1.98 39.51 0.57
C VAL A 105 -1.81 39.65 -0.94
N PRO A 106 -0.58 39.82 -1.44
CA PRO A 106 -0.32 39.89 -2.87
C PRO A 106 -0.76 38.61 -3.58
N MET A 107 -1.36 38.76 -4.76
CA MET A 107 -1.60 37.59 -5.63
C MET A 107 -0.29 37.01 -6.14
N VAL A 108 -0.30 35.71 -6.47
CA VAL A 108 0.87 35.00 -6.96
C VAL A 108 1.57 35.78 -8.08
N GLY A 109 2.87 36.00 -7.91
CA GLY A 109 3.69 36.73 -8.87
C GLY A 109 3.62 38.25 -8.79
N ASN A 110 2.86 38.81 -7.84
CA ASN A 110 2.76 40.25 -7.63
C ASN A 110 3.39 40.68 -6.29
N THR A 111 3.86 41.91 -6.24
CA THR A 111 4.37 42.53 -4.99
C THR A 111 3.31 43.44 -4.36
N ASN A 112 2.38 43.96 -5.15
CA ASN A 112 1.32 44.85 -4.71
C ASN A 112 0.05 44.09 -4.35
N VAL A 113 -0.67 44.56 -3.35
CA VAL A 113 -1.93 43.97 -2.89
C VAL A 113 -3.08 44.60 -3.65
N TYR A 114 -3.89 43.76 -4.28
CA TYR A 114 -5.08 44.18 -5.01
C TYR A 114 -6.30 43.39 -4.59
N ALA A 115 -7.46 44.04 -4.68
CA ALA A 115 -8.77 43.40 -4.65
C ALA A 115 -9.51 43.65 -5.97
N TYR A 116 -10.35 42.73 -6.34
CA TYR A 116 -11.23 42.85 -7.50
C TYR A 116 -12.65 43.10 -6.99
N VAL A 117 -13.27 44.22 -7.43
CA VAL A 117 -14.58 44.61 -7.00
C VAL A 117 -15.55 44.59 -8.18
N LYS A 118 -16.72 44.03 -7.94
CA LYS A 118 -17.85 44.02 -8.84
C LYS A 118 -18.99 44.77 -8.17
N LYS A 119 -19.52 45.81 -8.84
CA LYS A 119 -20.50 46.77 -8.22
C LYS A 119 -21.87 46.19 -7.97
N SER A 120 -22.25 45.13 -8.74
CA SER A 120 -23.50 44.40 -8.51
C SER A 120 -23.39 42.99 -9.10
N ASP A 121 -24.28 42.08 -8.74
CA ASP A 121 -24.31 40.71 -9.31
C ASP A 121 -24.61 40.73 -10.82
N THR A 122 -25.13 41.80 -11.36
CA THR A 122 -25.48 42.00 -12.76
C THR A 122 -24.39 42.69 -13.58
N ASP A 123 -23.33 43.25 -12.95
CA ASP A 123 -22.23 43.88 -13.66
C ASP A 123 -21.38 42.91 -14.44
N GLU A 124 -20.89 43.32 -15.59
CA GLU A 124 -20.16 42.47 -16.54
C GLU A 124 -18.71 42.15 -16.14
N GLY A 125 -18.22 42.57 -14.98
CA GLY A 125 -16.85 42.22 -14.62
C GLY A 125 -16.32 42.81 -13.33
N TYR A 126 -15.24 42.20 -12.88
CA TYR A 126 -14.47 42.72 -11.73
C TYR A 126 -13.49 43.79 -12.17
N GLN A 127 -13.44 44.91 -11.47
CA GLN A 127 -12.45 45.96 -11.61
C GLN A 127 -11.39 45.84 -10.50
N ARG A 128 -10.12 46.08 -10.84
CA ARG A 128 -8.99 45.98 -9.93
C ARG A 128 -8.81 47.29 -9.15
N TYR A 129 -8.73 47.16 -7.83
CA TYR A 129 -8.45 48.26 -6.91
C TYR A 129 -7.25 47.90 -6.03
N ALA A 130 -6.44 48.91 -5.64
CA ALA A 130 -5.39 48.75 -4.68
C ALA A 130 -6.01 48.57 -3.29
N VAL A 131 -5.43 47.68 -2.48
CA VAL A 131 -5.80 47.54 -1.08
C VAL A 131 -4.87 48.40 -0.25
N THR A 132 -5.43 49.25 0.61
CA THR A 132 -4.76 50.26 1.41
C THR A 132 -5.09 50.06 2.88
N GLY A 133 -4.74 51.04 3.71
CA GLY A 133 -4.99 51.04 5.15
C GLY A 133 -3.88 50.37 5.97
N THR A 134 -3.82 50.67 7.25
CA THR A 134 -2.81 50.16 8.19
C THR A 134 -2.88 48.64 8.35
N GLY A 135 -4.06 48.03 8.13
CA GLY A 135 -4.28 46.60 8.16
C GLY A 135 -4.18 45.93 6.79
N VAL A 136 -3.91 46.68 5.68
CA VAL A 136 -3.98 46.19 4.30
C VAL A 136 -5.34 45.50 4.04
N ASN A 137 -6.40 46.17 4.45
CA ASN A 137 -7.78 45.64 4.40
C ASN A 137 -8.81 46.69 3.97
N GLU A 138 -8.41 47.85 3.43
CA GLU A 138 -9.33 48.87 2.93
C GLU A 138 -9.21 48.96 1.40
N VAL A 139 -10.36 49.10 0.73
CA VAL A 139 -10.46 49.36 -0.71
C VAL A 139 -11.23 50.66 -0.90
N GLU A 140 -10.59 51.64 -1.53
CA GLU A 140 -11.21 52.90 -1.87
C GLU A 140 -12.07 52.79 -3.11
N LEU A 141 -13.34 53.21 -3.02
CA LEU A 141 -14.35 53.19 -4.07
C LEU A 141 -14.94 54.56 -4.24
N ASP A 142 -15.80 54.74 -5.25
CA ASP A 142 -16.51 55.96 -5.47
C ASP A 142 -17.60 56.18 -4.37
N THR A 143 -17.70 57.37 -3.82
CA THR A 143 -18.67 57.77 -2.82
C THR A 143 -20.14 57.65 -3.31
N SER A 144 -20.36 57.64 -4.63
CA SER A 144 -21.67 57.37 -5.24
C SER A 144 -22.20 55.97 -4.91
N LEU A 145 -21.32 55.06 -4.50
CA LEU A 145 -21.65 53.67 -4.13
C LEU A 145 -21.98 53.52 -2.63
N ASN A 146 -21.97 54.61 -1.86
CA ASN A 146 -22.27 54.54 -0.43
C ASN A 146 -23.64 53.87 -0.18
N ASN A 147 -23.67 53.00 0.84
CA ASN A 147 -24.82 52.19 1.22
C ASN A 147 -25.25 51.16 0.14
N THR A 148 -24.41 50.91 -0.86
CA THR A 148 -24.63 49.78 -1.80
C THR A 148 -23.76 48.58 -1.43
N GLU A 149 -24.26 47.40 -1.75
CA GLU A 149 -23.51 46.14 -1.59
C GLU A 149 -22.65 45.90 -2.84
N VAL A 150 -21.38 45.56 -2.63
CA VAL A 150 -20.44 45.21 -3.70
C VAL A 150 -19.84 43.83 -3.42
N CYS A 151 -19.57 43.07 -4.49
CA CYS A 151 -18.87 41.79 -4.39
C CYS A 151 -17.35 42.04 -4.47
N VAL A 152 -16.60 41.58 -3.49
CA VAL A 152 -15.14 41.77 -3.42
C VAL A 152 -14.45 40.43 -3.41
N ARG A 153 -13.47 40.28 -4.28
CA ARG A 153 -12.60 39.10 -4.39
C ARG A 153 -11.15 39.49 -4.16
N TYR A 154 -10.48 38.83 -3.20
CA TYR A 154 -9.09 39.12 -2.85
C TYR A 154 -8.39 37.87 -2.30
N MET A 155 -7.05 37.88 -2.27
CA MET A 155 -6.25 36.85 -1.60
C MET A 155 -6.04 37.23 -0.15
N TYR A 156 -6.11 36.25 0.72
CA TYR A 156 -5.78 36.39 2.15
C TYR A 156 -5.00 35.18 2.62
N HIS A 157 -4.17 35.38 3.65
CA HIS A 157 -3.47 34.26 4.29
C HIS A 157 -4.38 33.54 5.27
N ASN A 158 -4.40 32.20 5.19
CA ASN A 158 -5.15 31.36 6.11
C ASN A 158 -4.19 30.42 6.83
N ASP A 159 -3.99 30.62 8.12
CA ASP A 159 -3.05 29.87 8.95
C ASP A 159 -3.44 28.40 9.14
N ILE A 160 -4.73 28.08 8.98
CA ILE A 160 -5.24 26.71 9.12
C ILE A 160 -5.44 25.99 7.79
N ALA A 161 -5.14 26.64 6.68
CA ALA A 161 -5.17 25.98 5.37
C ALA A 161 -4.04 24.95 5.25
N SER A 162 -4.32 23.85 4.57
CA SER A 162 -3.29 22.90 4.18
C SER A 162 -2.88 23.14 2.74
N LYS A 163 -1.59 23.20 2.48
CA LYS A 163 -1.04 23.37 1.13
C LYS A 163 0.03 22.35 0.82
N ILE A 164 0.22 22.06 -0.45
CA ILE A 164 1.39 21.39 -0.99
C ILE A 164 2.04 22.27 -2.04
N THR A 165 3.36 22.16 -2.15
CA THR A 165 4.11 22.86 -3.21
C THR A 165 4.73 21.79 -4.11
N ILE A 166 4.32 21.76 -5.38
CA ILE A 166 4.82 20.80 -6.37
C ILE A 166 6.05 21.41 -7.05
N SER A 167 7.20 20.78 -6.88
CA SER A 167 8.46 21.18 -7.53
C SER A 167 8.42 20.78 -9.00
N ALA A 168 9.09 21.56 -9.88
CA ALA A 168 9.26 21.18 -11.28
C ALA A 168 10.06 19.87 -11.46
N ASN A 169 10.91 19.54 -10.49
CA ASN A 169 11.72 18.32 -10.47
C ASN A 169 11.23 17.38 -9.32
N PHE A 170 9.93 17.13 -9.30
CA PHE A 170 9.38 16.25 -8.26
C PHE A 170 9.80 14.78 -8.45
N ILE A 171 9.96 14.08 -7.34
CA ILE A 171 10.27 12.66 -7.30
C ILE A 171 9.27 12.01 -6.33
N PRO A 172 8.48 11.03 -6.78
CA PRO A 172 7.52 10.34 -5.93
C PRO A 172 8.19 9.66 -4.75
N LYS A 173 7.48 9.57 -3.63
CA LYS A 173 7.97 8.86 -2.44
C LYS A 173 7.92 7.35 -2.64
N THR A 174 8.88 6.66 -2.04
CA THR A 174 8.84 5.20 -1.88
C THR A 174 8.33 4.91 -0.48
N LEU A 175 7.26 4.14 -0.39
CA LEU A 175 6.52 3.88 0.84
C LEU A 175 6.47 2.38 1.13
N THR A 176 6.11 2.02 2.35
CA THR A 176 5.63 0.67 2.67
C THR A 176 4.11 0.67 2.52
N CYS A 177 3.57 -0.27 1.74
CA CYS A 177 2.13 -0.45 1.58
C CYS A 177 1.70 -1.76 2.23
N ILE A 178 0.67 -1.70 3.08
CA ILE A 178 0.02 -2.86 3.68
C ILE A 178 -1.43 -2.83 3.25
N LEU A 179 -1.84 -3.82 2.44
CA LEU A 179 -3.22 -4.00 2.00
C LEU A 179 -3.85 -5.17 2.76
N GLU A 180 -4.97 -4.91 3.41
CA GLU A 180 -5.78 -5.93 4.10
C GLU A 180 -7.08 -6.14 3.33
N ALA A 181 -7.40 -7.38 2.97
CA ALA A 181 -8.65 -7.75 2.33
C ALA A 181 -9.34 -8.87 3.09
N ASN A 182 -10.67 -8.82 3.17
CA ASN A 182 -11.45 -9.81 3.89
C ASN A 182 -11.58 -11.11 3.10
N LEU A 183 -11.50 -12.22 3.83
CA LEU A 183 -11.65 -13.57 3.33
C LEU A 183 -12.93 -14.16 3.89
N TYR A 184 -13.77 -14.69 3.01
CA TYR A 184 -15.07 -15.27 3.39
C TYR A 184 -15.12 -16.78 3.12
N ASN A 185 -15.93 -17.48 3.90
CA ASN A 185 -16.11 -18.92 3.75
C ASN A 185 -17.13 -19.21 2.62
N GLY A 186 -16.71 -19.98 1.62
CA GLY A 186 -17.50 -20.29 0.41
C GLY A 186 -18.48 -21.45 0.57
N GLY A 187 -19.11 -21.63 1.73
CA GLY A 187 -20.07 -22.71 1.96
C GLY A 187 -21.50 -22.48 1.44
N SER A 188 -21.82 -21.29 0.97
CA SER A 188 -23.15 -20.93 0.47
C SER A 188 -23.03 -20.13 -0.84
N CYS A 189 -23.97 -20.32 -1.75
CA CYS A 189 -24.08 -19.49 -2.95
C CYS A 189 -24.59 -18.06 -2.67
N ASP A 190 -24.87 -17.77 -1.42
CA ASP A 190 -25.47 -16.51 -0.97
C ASP A 190 -24.41 -15.68 -0.22
N VAL A 191 -23.98 -14.57 -0.83
CA VAL A 191 -22.96 -13.66 -0.26
C VAL A 191 -23.43 -13.05 1.06
N GLU A 192 -24.73 -12.86 1.24
CA GLU A 192 -25.31 -12.27 2.45
C GLU A 192 -25.23 -13.21 3.68
N THR A 193 -25.10 -14.51 3.46
CA THR A 193 -24.97 -15.51 4.53
C THR A 193 -23.55 -16.02 4.75
N SER A 194 -22.58 -15.54 3.96
CA SER A 194 -21.19 -15.96 4.11
C SER A 194 -20.56 -15.33 5.35
N THR A 195 -19.94 -16.16 6.19
CA THR A 195 -19.25 -15.71 7.39
C THR A 195 -17.82 -15.28 7.06
N LEU A 196 -17.36 -14.22 7.72
CA LEU A 196 -15.95 -13.81 7.67
C LEU A 196 -15.08 -14.97 8.19
N ALA A 197 -14.18 -15.44 7.33
CA ALA A 197 -13.26 -16.54 7.66
C ALA A 197 -11.89 -16.03 8.12
N GLY A 198 -11.54 -14.80 7.73
CA GLY A 198 -10.25 -14.22 8.05
C GLY A 198 -9.87 -13.06 7.16
N LYS A 199 -8.57 -12.85 6.97
CA LYS A 199 -8.01 -11.77 6.16
C LYS A 199 -6.83 -12.26 5.33
N VAL A 200 -6.63 -11.61 4.19
CA VAL A 200 -5.37 -11.65 3.44
C VAL A 200 -4.67 -10.31 3.65
N ILE A 201 -3.44 -10.36 4.10
CA ILE A 201 -2.58 -9.19 4.34
C ILE A 201 -1.46 -9.24 3.30
N ILE A 202 -1.35 -8.20 2.51
CA ILE A 202 -0.33 -8.06 1.48
C ILE A 202 0.58 -6.91 1.89
N LYS A 203 1.84 -7.23 2.18
CA LYS A 203 2.86 -6.28 2.61
C LYS A 203 3.82 -6.04 1.46
N VAL A 204 3.92 -4.80 1.01
CA VAL A 204 4.87 -4.34 -0.01
C VAL A 204 5.88 -3.42 0.68
N PRO A 205 7.08 -3.91 1.03
CA PRO A 205 8.03 -3.13 1.84
C PRO A 205 8.55 -1.87 1.14
N ARG A 206 8.67 -1.91 -0.19
CA ARG A 206 9.17 -0.81 -1.00
C ARG A 206 8.24 -0.58 -2.19
N PHE A 207 7.18 0.17 -1.96
CA PHE A 207 6.22 0.58 -2.97
C PHE A 207 6.59 1.97 -3.50
N MET A 208 7.09 2.04 -4.72
CA MET A 208 7.44 3.28 -5.40
C MET A 208 6.23 3.75 -6.21
N LEU A 209 5.74 4.93 -5.88
CA LEU A 209 4.66 5.57 -6.62
C LEU A 209 5.12 5.96 -8.02
N ASN A 210 4.20 5.92 -8.99
CA ASN A 210 4.52 6.26 -10.39
C ASN A 210 4.53 7.78 -10.68
N GLY A 211 4.15 8.61 -9.69
CA GLY A 211 4.08 10.06 -9.84
C GLY A 211 2.92 10.55 -10.69
N SER A 212 2.06 9.67 -11.17
CA SER A 212 0.89 10.03 -11.95
C SER A 212 -0.30 10.29 -11.04
N GLN A 213 -0.88 11.47 -11.13
CA GLN A 213 -2.08 11.85 -10.40
C GLN A 213 -3.01 12.64 -11.33
N GLU A 214 -4.21 12.14 -11.49
CA GLU A 214 -5.27 12.85 -12.22
C GLU A 214 -6.30 13.38 -11.21
N LEU A 215 -6.56 14.69 -11.27
CA LEU A 215 -7.64 15.34 -10.54
C LEU A 215 -8.74 15.69 -11.55
N SER A 216 -9.79 14.90 -11.59
CA SER A 216 -10.94 15.15 -12.46
C SER A 216 -12.01 15.90 -11.68
N MET A 217 -12.39 17.08 -12.16
CA MET A 217 -13.48 17.88 -11.62
C MET A 217 -14.59 17.97 -12.64
N SER A 218 -15.74 17.35 -12.36
CA SER A 218 -16.91 17.38 -13.24
C SER A 218 -18.16 17.86 -12.48
N ALA A 219 -19.07 18.47 -13.20
CA ALA A 219 -20.32 18.99 -12.61
C ALA A 219 -21.25 17.89 -12.06
N SER A 220 -21.07 16.65 -12.52
CA SER A 220 -21.96 15.51 -12.19
C SER A 220 -21.24 14.32 -11.55
N GLY A 221 -19.95 14.43 -11.26
CA GLY A 221 -19.15 13.33 -10.73
C GLY A 221 -18.39 13.68 -9.46
N VAL A 222 -18.11 12.65 -8.67
CA VAL A 222 -17.17 12.74 -7.54
C VAL A 222 -15.76 12.44 -8.07
N SER A 223 -14.78 13.23 -7.69
CA SER A 223 -13.38 12.99 -8.06
C SER A 223 -12.83 11.84 -7.20
N ASN A 224 -12.37 10.79 -7.84
CA ASN A 224 -11.65 9.70 -7.18
C ASN A 224 -10.15 9.98 -7.21
N THR A 225 -9.44 9.52 -6.21
CA THR A 225 -7.99 9.61 -6.13
C THR A 225 -7.38 8.23 -6.32
N SER A 226 -6.47 8.08 -7.28
CA SER A 226 -5.74 6.82 -7.49
C SER A 226 -4.31 6.91 -6.98
N ILE A 227 -3.85 5.82 -6.41
CA ILE A 227 -2.46 5.60 -5.99
C ILE A 227 -1.97 4.41 -6.80
N GLU A 228 -1.02 4.65 -7.68
CA GLU A 228 -0.47 3.63 -8.56
C GLU A 228 1.05 3.60 -8.42
N GLY A 229 1.61 2.41 -8.49
CA GLY A 229 3.05 2.26 -8.44
C GLY A 229 3.49 0.81 -8.55
N SER A 230 4.80 0.62 -8.47
CA SER A 230 5.44 -0.69 -8.58
C SER A 230 6.24 -1.01 -7.32
N ALA A 231 6.25 -2.27 -6.94
CA ALA A 231 7.13 -2.74 -5.89
C ALA A 231 8.58 -2.76 -6.36
N LEU A 232 9.48 -2.25 -5.55
CA LEU A 232 10.91 -2.42 -5.73
C LEU A 232 11.37 -3.63 -4.92
N ALA A 233 12.27 -4.43 -5.48
CA ALA A 233 12.87 -5.52 -4.76
C ALA A 233 13.53 -5.03 -3.46
N SER A 234 13.18 -5.65 -2.34
CA SER A 234 13.81 -5.42 -1.04
C SER A 234 14.81 -6.54 -0.81
N GLY A 235 16.08 -6.20 -0.69
CA GLY A 235 17.17 -7.15 -0.46
C GLY A 235 18.50 -6.42 -0.44
N CYS A 236 19.51 -7.04 0.12
CA CYS A 236 20.87 -6.50 0.13
C CYS A 236 21.45 -6.52 -1.28
N ALA A 237 21.85 -5.36 -1.80
CA ALA A 237 22.61 -5.30 -3.05
C ALA A 237 23.94 -6.05 -2.83
N GLY A 238 24.14 -7.16 -3.54
CA GLY A 238 25.35 -8.00 -3.44
C GLY A 238 25.23 -9.25 -2.57
N CYS A 239 24.05 -9.54 -2.03
CA CYS A 239 23.74 -10.85 -1.46
C CYS A 239 23.11 -11.72 -2.54
N ASP A 240 23.49 -13.01 -2.64
CA ASP A 240 22.92 -13.99 -3.57
C ASP A 240 21.45 -14.36 -3.24
N GLY A 241 20.72 -13.46 -2.58
CA GLY A 241 19.32 -13.64 -2.23
C GLY A 241 18.41 -12.95 -3.22
N ASP A 242 17.41 -13.65 -3.70
CA ASP A 242 16.35 -13.11 -4.52
C ASP A 242 15.63 -11.99 -3.76
N GLY A 243 15.58 -10.77 -4.36
CA GLY A 243 14.87 -9.65 -3.77
C GLY A 243 13.37 -9.96 -3.64
N VAL A 244 12.77 -9.55 -2.55
CA VAL A 244 11.33 -9.74 -2.28
C VAL A 244 10.55 -8.50 -2.69
N TYR A 245 9.52 -8.65 -3.52
CA TYR A 245 8.58 -7.58 -3.87
C TYR A 245 7.48 -7.41 -2.83
N ALA A 246 6.90 -8.51 -2.40
CA ALA A 246 5.78 -8.52 -1.46
C ALA A 246 5.71 -9.81 -0.66
N GLU A 247 5.14 -9.72 0.53
CA GLU A 247 4.76 -10.85 1.38
C GLU A 247 3.24 -10.92 1.44
N ILE A 248 2.66 -12.08 1.14
CA ILE A 248 1.22 -12.31 1.20
C ILE A 248 0.94 -13.30 2.33
N VAL A 249 0.22 -12.85 3.34
CA VAL A 249 -0.12 -13.64 4.53
C VAL A 249 -1.62 -13.85 4.59
N GLN A 250 -2.03 -15.09 4.70
CA GLN A 250 -3.42 -15.46 4.97
C GLN A 250 -3.59 -15.73 6.46
N VAL A 251 -4.47 -14.98 7.11
CA VAL A 251 -4.85 -15.17 8.51
C VAL A 251 -6.28 -15.66 8.57
N LEU A 252 -6.50 -16.85 9.15
CA LEU A 252 -7.84 -17.39 9.40
C LEU A 252 -8.26 -17.09 10.84
N GLU A 253 -9.42 -16.50 10.99
CA GLU A 253 -10.00 -16.22 12.30
C GLU A 253 -10.74 -17.47 12.84
N ASN A 254 -10.67 -17.67 14.14
CA ASN A 254 -11.36 -18.78 14.84
C ASN A 254 -10.95 -20.20 14.38
N LYS A 255 -9.73 -20.35 13.87
CA LYS A 255 -9.15 -21.65 13.54
C LYS A 255 -7.95 -21.94 14.45
N THR A 256 -7.90 -23.16 14.95
CA THR A 256 -6.73 -23.68 15.67
C THR A 256 -5.85 -24.51 14.73
N ALA A 257 -4.61 -24.77 15.11
CA ALA A 257 -3.74 -25.65 14.33
C ALA A 257 -4.37 -27.04 14.11
N ALA A 258 -5.17 -27.53 15.06
CA ALA A 258 -5.90 -28.78 14.94
C ALA A 258 -7.01 -28.75 13.87
N ASP A 259 -7.59 -27.57 13.63
CA ASP A 259 -8.60 -27.38 12.59
C ASP A 259 -7.98 -27.15 11.20
N MET A 260 -6.74 -26.71 11.17
CA MET A 260 -6.05 -26.37 9.93
C MET A 260 -5.26 -27.53 9.33
N PHE A 261 -4.63 -28.36 10.17
CA PHE A 261 -3.73 -29.41 9.73
C PHE A 261 -4.26 -30.80 10.09
N ALA A 262 -4.33 -31.68 9.09
CA ALA A 262 -4.77 -33.05 9.22
C ALA A 262 -3.63 -33.99 9.66
N SER A 263 -2.41 -33.75 9.17
CA SER A 263 -1.22 -34.58 9.45
C SER A 263 0.05 -33.79 9.18
N ILE A 264 1.18 -34.33 9.64
CA ILE A 264 2.51 -33.99 9.14
C ILE A 264 3.09 -35.22 8.43
N VAL A 265 3.99 -34.97 7.49
CA VAL A 265 4.62 -36.03 6.69
C VAL A 265 6.11 -35.73 6.51
N ILE A 266 6.95 -36.72 6.77
CA ILE A 266 8.35 -36.72 6.40
C ILE A 266 8.44 -37.23 4.95
N GLU A 267 9.18 -36.54 4.07
CA GLU A 267 9.24 -36.84 2.64
C GLU A 267 9.76 -38.27 2.40
N ASP A 268 10.87 -38.63 3.00
CA ASP A 268 11.50 -39.93 2.85
C ASP A 268 11.42 -40.75 4.15
N LYS A 269 10.49 -41.66 4.22
CA LYS A 269 10.23 -42.44 5.45
C LYS A 269 11.21 -43.57 5.74
N ASN A 270 11.92 -44.05 4.72
CA ASN A 270 12.92 -45.11 4.85
C ASN A 270 14.17 -44.73 4.09
N GLN A 271 15.26 -44.59 4.80
CA GLN A 271 16.55 -44.21 4.19
C GLN A 271 17.62 -45.23 4.57
N ASP A 272 18.32 -45.72 3.57
CA ASP A 272 19.55 -46.50 3.73
C ASP A 272 20.75 -45.55 3.71
N ALA A 273 21.56 -45.57 4.76
CA ALA A 273 22.66 -44.65 4.97
C ALA A 273 23.88 -45.33 5.51
N LYS A 274 25.02 -44.65 5.49
CA LYS A 274 26.27 -45.10 6.12
C LYS A 274 26.53 -44.25 7.37
N GLU A 275 27.32 -44.80 8.27
CA GLU A 275 27.84 -44.03 9.39
C GLU A 275 28.57 -42.77 8.92
N GLY A 276 28.21 -41.62 9.42
CA GLY A 276 28.76 -40.33 9.06
C GLY A 276 27.93 -39.55 7.99
N ASP A 277 26.97 -40.18 7.35
CA ASP A 277 26.10 -39.49 6.39
C ASP A 277 25.25 -38.38 7.08
N LEU A 278 25.00 -37.32 6.32
CA LEU A 278 24.18 -36.21 6.70
C LEU A 278 22.83 -36.27 5.93
N ILE A 279 21.74 -36.45 6.64
CA ILE A 279 20.38 -36.51 6.06
C ILE A 279 19.64 -35.24 6.37
N GLU A 280 19.27 -34.47 5.34
CA GLU A 280 18.39 -33.32 5.47
C GLU A 280 16.96 -33.81 5.70
N LEU A 281 16.33 -33.30 6.78
CA LEU A 281 14.98 -33.68 7.16
C LEU A 281 13.95 -32.74 6.52
N ASN A 282 13.23 -33.22 5.51
CA ASN A 282 12.16 -32.51 4.86
C ASN A 282 10.80 -32.88 5.46
N VAL A 283 10.21 -31.95 6.21
CA VAL A 283 8.92 -32.15 6.89
C VAL A 283 7.88 -31.24 6.29
N TYR A 284 6.70 -31.77 6.06
CA TYR A 284 5.57 -31.04 5.52
C TYR A 284 4.36 -31.13 6.44
N ALA A 285 3.70 -30.01 6.70
CA ALA A 285 2.37 -30.00 7.29
C ALA A 285 1.32 -30.11 6.18
N CYS A 286 0.38 -31.03 6.33
CA CYS A 286 -0.69 -31.26 5.37
C CYS A 286 -1.96 -30.57 5.88
N PRO A 287 -2.41 -29.46 5.27
CA PRO A 287 -3.66 -28.83 5.63
C PRO A 287 -4.85 -29.76 5.34
N VAL A 288 -5.97 -29.53 6.03
CA VAL A 288 -7.25 -30.20 5.74
C VAL A 288 -7.70 -29.88 4.31
N ASP A 289 -7.47 -28.61 3.89
CA ASP A 289 -7.74 -28.11 2.53
C ASP A 289 -6.47 -27.42 2.01
N GLY A 290 -5.90 -27.91 0.92
CA GLY A 290 -4.75 -27.26 0.27
C GLY A 290 -3.56 -28.18 0.04
N ALA A 291 -2.47 -27.62 -0.46
CA ALA A 291 -1.22 -28.31 -0.70
C ALA A 291 -0.37 -28.43 0.57
N PRO A 292 0.48 -29.46 0.70
CA PRO A 292 1.42 -29.58 1.81
C PRO A 292 2.36 -28.37 1.89
N ILE A 293 2.61 -27.92 3.12
CA ILE A 293 3.47 -26.75 3.42
C ILE A 293 4.77 -27.27 4.04
N LYS A 294 5.91 -26.94 3.44
CA LYS A 294 7.23 -27.30 3.99
C LYS A 294 7.44 -26.55 5.30
N LEU A 295 7.81 -27.26 6.35
CA LEU A 295 8.10 -26.70 7.67
C LEU A 295 9.58 -26.37 7.81
N SER A 296 9.89 -25.25 8.45
CA SER A 296 11.24 -24.92 8.90
C SER A 296 11.59 -25.68 10.19
N ALA A 297 12.89 -25.84 10.47
CA ALA A 297 13.39 -26.66 11.55
C ALA A 297 12.94 -26.23 12.97
N ASP A 298 12.51 -25.00 13.13
CA ASP A 298 11.97 -24.43 14.37
C ASP A 298 10.46 -24.71 14.57
N GLN A 299 9.79 -25.24 13.55
CA GLN A 299 8.34 -25.53 13.57
C GLN A 299 8.01 -26.96 13.98
N TYR A 300 9.01 -27.81 14.23
CA TYR A 300 8.83 -29.17 14.69
C TYR A 300 9.93 -29.60 15.65
N GLU A 301 9.57 -30.51 16.55
CA GLU A 301 10.51 -31.17 17.46
C GLU A 301 10.92 -32.53 16.89
N VAL A 302 12.18 -32.86 17.04
CA VAL A 302 12.74 -34.15 16.57
C VAL A 302 13.24 -34.96 17.74
N THR A 303 12.81 -36.23 17.81
CA THR A 303 13.35 -37.22 18.71
C THR A 303 14.00 -38.34 17.91
N VAL A 304 15.25 -38.66 18.21
CA VAL A 304 15.98 -39.76 17.59
C VAL A 304 16.06 -40.89 18.61
N ASP A 305 15.39 -42.01 18.32
CA ASP A 305 15.36 -43.21 19.19
C ASP A 305 16.59 -44.08 18.92
N SER A 306 17.77 -43.55 19.17
CA SER A 306 19.03 -44.32 19.13
C SER A 306 20.06 -43.64 20.01
N GLY A 307 21.04 -44.38 20.42
CA GLY A 307 22.07 -43.88 21.32
C GLY A 307 23.12 -42.99 20.68
N ALA A 308 23.26 -42.98 19.36
CA ALA A 308 24.43 -42.39 18.70
C ALA A 308 24.13 -41.36 17.61
N SER A 309 23.07 -41.54 16.79
CA SER A 309 22.70 -40.57 15.77
C SER A 309 22.15 -39.28 16.40
N THR A 310 22.46 -38.10 15.82
CA THR A 310 22.11 -36.80 16.40
C THR A 310 21.40 -35.92 15.38
N TYR A 311 20.49 -35.06 15.86
CA TYR A 311 19.78 -34.06 15.06
C TYR A 311 20.22 -32.65 15.44
N ALA A 312 20.50 -31.82 14.45
CA ALA A 312 20.74 -30.40 14.64
C ALA A 312 20.30 -29.59 13.38
N ASN A 313 19.53 -28.53 13.59
CA ASN A 313 19.16 -27.56 12.55
C ASN A 313 18.63 -28.17 11.24
N GLY A 314 17.73 -29.13 11.32
CA GLY A 314 17.15 -29.75 10.12
C GLY A 314 17.97 -30.92 9.55
N VAL A 315 19.13 -31.25 10.11
CA VAL A 315 20.03 -32.29 9.61
C VAL A 315 20.24 -33.37 10.66
N ILE A 316 20.17 -34.63 10.23
CA ILE A 316 20.48 -35.80 11.05
C ILE A 316 21.88 -36.27 10.67
N THR A 317 22.76 -36.39 11.67
CA THR A 317 24.07 -37.05 11.52
C THR A 317 23.93 -38.53 11.88
N VAL A 318 24.06 -39.39 10.92
CA VAL A 318 23.87 -40.85 11.07
C VAL A 318 25.06 -41.49 11.74
N LYS A 319 24.80 -42.29 12.78
CA LYS A 319 25.83 -43.15 13.44
C LYS A 319 25.40 -44.58 13.57
N ASP A 320 24.09 -44.81 13.68
CA ASP A 320 23.52 -46.14 13.81
C ASP A 320 22.13 -46.21 13.21
N THR A 321 21.55 -47.42 13.14
CA THR A 321 20.16 -47.60 12.72
C THR A 321 19.24 -46.92 13.76
N SER A 322 18.46 -45.95 13.26
CA SER A 322 17.72 -45.04 14.10
C SER A 322 16.26 -44.91 13.64
N LYS A 323 15.37 -44.76 14.59
CA LYS A 323 14.01 -44.30 14.35
C LYS A 323 13.93 -42.81 14.71
N VAL A 324 13.49 -41.99 13.78
CA VAL A 324 13.32 -40.55 13.98
C VAL A 324 11.84 -40.25 14.07
N THR A 325 11.43 -39.61 15.15
CA THR A 325 10.05 -39.13 15.35
C THR A 325 10.03 -37.61 15.24
N VAL A 326 9.17 -37.08 14.41
CA VAL A 326 8.92 -35.63 14.26
C VAL A 326 7.57 -35.30 14.86
N LYS A 327 7.51 -34.22 15.63
CA LYS A 327 6.32 -33.72 16.28
C LYS A 327 6.11 -32.27 15.92
N PHE A 328 4.91 -31.90 15.49
CA PHE A 328 4.58 -30.54 15.07
C PHE A 328 4.37 -29.63 16.29
N THR A 329 5.09 -28.50 16.35
CA THR A 329 5.05 -27.60 17.53
C THR A 329 3.69 -26.93 17.74
N LEU A 330 2.99 -26.58 16.65
CA LEU A 330 1.68 -25.94 16.73
C LEU A 330 0.54 -26.92 17.06
N ASN A 331 0.73 -28.23 16.83
CA ASN A 331 -0.21 -29.27 17.22
C ASN A 331 0.55 -30.54 17.61
N GLU A 332 0.85 -30.69 18.87
CA GLU A 332 1.66 -31.78 19.43
C GLU A 332 1.08 -33.18 19.22
N LYS A 333 -0.18 -33.30 18.81
CA LYS A 333 -0.80 -34.57 18.45
C LYS A 333 -0.41 -35.07 17.09
N LEU A 334 0.09 -34.17 16.22
CA LEU A 334 0.53 -34.54 14.87
C LEU A 334 2.01 -34.94 14.91
N THR A 335 2.24 -36.22 14.64
CA THR A 335 3.58 -36.83 14.62
C THR A 335 3.74 -37.67 13.38
N ASP A 336 4.96 -37.77 12.86
CA ASP A 336 5.33 -38.75 11.83
C ASP A 336 6.71 -39.35 12.15
N THR A 337 6.99 -40.50 11.57
CA THR A 337 8.23 -41.22 11.84
C THR A 337 8.92 -41.67 10.57
N MET A 338 10.24 -41.63 10.58
CA MET A 338 11.10 -42.23 9.56
C MET A 338 12.04 -43.25 10.20
N THR A 339 12.53 -44.19 9.38
CA THR A 339 13.56 -45.18 9.78
C THR A 339 14.79 -44.97 8.95
N ILE A 340 15.93 -44.85 9.59
CA ILE A 340 17.26 -44.86 8.97
C ILE A 340 17.91 -46.20 9.25
N THR A 341 18.27 -46.90 8.18
CA THR A 341 18.97 -48.18 8.28
C THR A 341 20.45 -47.97 7.91
N VAL A 342 21.34 -48.33 8.82
CA VAL A 342 22.77 -48.25 8.53
C VAL A 342 23.22 -49.62 7.99
N ALA A 343 23.79 -49.57 6.74
CA ALA A 343 24.27 -50.74 6.03
C ALA A 343 25.73 -51.03 6.36
#